data_bfa5cd4c2c2ba828c262a40e89383c21
#
_entry.id   bfa5cd4c2c2ba828c262a40e89383c21
#
_cell.length_a   1.000
_cell.length_b   1.000
_cell.length_c   1.000
_cell.angle_alpha   90.00
_cell.angle_beta   90.00
_cell.angle_gamma   90.00
#
_symmetry.space_group_name_H-M   'P 1'
#
loop_
_entity.id
_entity.type
_entity.pdbx_description
1 polymer ?
#
loop_
_entity_poly.entity_id
_entity_poly.type
_entity_poly.pdbx_seq_one_letter_code
_entity_poly.pdbx_strand_id
1 'polypeptide(L)'
;MASLSVIIVAKNESHNIVECVQSCAFADEILVLDSGSTDGTPELARQAGAKVIQTDWPGYGPQQQRGIAMAQSDWVLSLDADERINADLQAEIQEAIRATLADGYRLPRISSFCGQF
;
A
#
# COMPACT_ATOMS: atom_id res chain seq x y z
N MET A 1 -13.96 9.71 10.17
CA MET A 1 -12.64 10.03 9.61
C MET A 1 -12.33 9.13 8.43
N ALA A 2 -11.61 9.66 7.47
CA ALA A 2 -11.25 8.87 6.31
C ALA A 2 -10.17 7.85 6.66
N SER A 3 -10.31 6.65 6.15
CA SER A 3 -9.34 5.59 6.35
C SER A 3 -8.50 5.40 5.09
N LEU A 4 -7.30 4.87 5.27
CA LEU A 4 -6.34 4.67 4.19
C LEU A 4 -5.83 3.24 4.22
N SER A 5 -5.88 2.58 3.07
CA SER A 5 -5.23 1.30 2.84
C SER A 5 -4.03 1.50 1.92
N VAL A 6 -2.91 0.88 2.25
CA VAL A 6 -1.74 0.85 1.38
C VAL A 6 -1.63 -0.55 0.80
N ILE A 7 -1.47 -0.61 -0.53
CA ILE A 7 -1.31 -1.87 -1.24
C ILE A 7 0.11 -1.95 -1.75
N ILE A 8 0.79 -3.04 -1.44
CA ILE A 8 2.18 -3.27 -1.84
C ILE A 8 2.22 -4.54 -2.66
N VAL A 9 2.67 -4.44 -3.91
CA VAL A 9 2.89 -5.61 -4.76
C VAL A 9 4.34 -6.05 -4.59
N ALA A 10 4.56 -7.31 -4.24
CA ALA A 10 5.90 -7.79 -3.89
C ALA A 10 6.20 -9.15 -4.49
N LYS A 11 7.46 -9.33 -4.89
CA LYS A 11 8.02 -10.64 -5.23
C LYS A 11 9.52 -10.59 -4.99
N ASN A 12 10.00 -11.43 -4.05
CA ASN A 12 11.41 -11.52 -3.69
C ASN A 12 11.99 -10.15 -3.29
N GLU A 13 11.32 -9.51 -2.34
CA GLU A 13 11.70 -8.20 -1.84
C GLU A 13 12.11 -8.24 -0.37
N SER A 14 12.74 -9.33 0.06
CA SER A 14 13.10 -9.50 1.47
C SER A 14 14.00 -8.39 1.99
N HIS A 15 14.81 -7.76 1.13
CA HIS A 15 15.68 -6.66 1.53
C HIS A 15 14.92 -5.36 1.79
N ASN A 16 13.74 -5.21 1.20
CA ASN A 16 13.02 -3.95 1.20
C ASN A 16 11.70 -3.99 1.95
N ILE A 17 11.08 -5.17 2.06
CA ILE A 17 9.69 -5.24 2.46
C ILE A 17 9.44 -4.74 3.88
N VAL A 18 10.34 -5.01 4.82
CA VAL A 18 10.14 -4.60 6.21
C VAL A 18 10.11 -3.07 6.31
N GLU A 19 11.11 -2.40 5.72
CA GLU A 19 11.16 -0.94 5.76
C GLU A 19 10.01 -0.31 5.00
N CYS A 20 9.62 -0.93 3.88
CA CYS A 20 8.47 -0.46 3.12
C CYS A 20 7.20 -0.50 3.97
N VAL A 21 6.92 -1.63 4.61
CA VAL A 21 5.74 -1.78 5.45
C VAL A 21 5.80 -0.82 6.64
N GLN A 22 6.96 -0.71 7.29
CA GLN A 22 7.11 0.18 8.44
C GLN A 22 6.87 1.63 8.07
N SER A 23 7.26 2.04 6.85
CA SER A 23 7.02 3.41 6.40
C SER A 23 5.54 3.70 6.18
N CYS A 24 4.70 2.68 6.14
CA CYS A 24 3.26 2.81 5.95
C CYS A 24 2.50 2.69 7.27
N ALA A 25 3.17 2.73 8.41
CA ALA A 25 2.53 2.48 9.72
C ALA A 25 1.42 3.47 10.06
N PHE A 26 1.39 4.63 9.42
CA PHE A 26 0.33 5.61 9.62
C PHE A 26 -0.99 5.21 8.94
N ALA A 27 -0.96 4.21 8.06
CA ALA A 27 -2.16 3.76 7.35
C ALA A 27 -3.02 2.87 8.26
N ASP A 28 -4.30 2.80 7.95
CA ASP A 28 -5.24 1.96 8.70
C ASP A 28 -5.13 0.49 8.31
N GLU A 29 -4.73 0.22 7.07
CA GLU A 29 -4.59 -1.13 6.57
C GLU A 29 -3.40 -1.20 5.63
N ILE A 30 -2.59 -2.25 5.73
CA ILE A 30 -1.47 -2.49 4.83
C ILE A 30 -1.65 -3.89 4.25
N LEU A 31 -1.80 -3.97 2.92
CA LEU A 31 -1.95 -5.22 2.21
C LEU A 31 -0.72 -5.47 1.36
N VAL A 32 -0.09 -6.61 1.54
CA VAL A 32 1.02 -7.04 0.68
C VAL A 32 0.53 -8.19 -0.18
N LEU A 33 0.54 -7.98 -1.49
CA LEU A 33 0.20 -9.03 -2.44
C LEU A 33 1.49 -9.66 -2.93
N ASP A 34 1.73 -10.89 -2.49
CA ASP A 34 2.94 -11.62 -2.80
C ASP A 34 2.70 -12.58 -3.95
N SER A 35 3.47 -12.43 -5.02
CA SER A 35 3.26 -13.20 -6.25
C SER A 35 4.25 -14.34 -6.40
N GLY A 36 4.57 -15.02 -5.29
CA GLY A 36 5.39 -16.23 -5.35
C GLY A 36 6.83 -16.05 -4.89
N SER A 37 7.04 -15.24 -3.85
CA SER A 37 8.39 -15.06 -3.30
C SER A 37 8.92 -16.36 -2.72
N THR A 38 10.24 -16.56 -2.88
CA THR A 38 10.95 -17.72 -2.33
C THR A 38 11.98 -17.34 -1.28
N ASP A 39 12.05 -16.05 -0.91
CA ASP A 39 13.11 -15.52 -0.05
C ASP A 39 12.60 -15.09 1.34
N GLY A 40 11.39 -15.50 1.75
CA GLY A 40 10.86 -15.13 3.05
C GLY A 40 10.12 -13.80 3.10
N THR A 41 9.91 -13.15 1.96
CA THR A 41 9.19 -11.87 1.91
C THR A 41 7.84 -11.91 2.64
N PRO A 42 6.96 -12.92 2.44
CA PRO A 42 5.66 -12.92 3.11
C PRO A 42 5.77 -12.90 4.62
N GLU A 43 6.66 -13.70 5.19
CA GLU A 43 6.83 -13.79 6.64
C GLU A 43 7.34 -12.49 7.21
N LEU A 44 8.29 -11.86 6.54
CA LEU A 44 8.82 -10.56 6.97
C LEU A 44 7.75 -9.48 6.94
N ALA A 45 6.91 -9.50 5.91
CA ALA A 45 5.82 -8.53 5.79
C ALA A 45 4.82 -8.70 6.93
N ARG A 46 4.46 -9.94 7.28
CA ARG A 46 3.55 -10.19 8.39
C ARG A 46 4.13 -9.71 9.71
N GLN A 47 5.41 -9.99 9.93
CA GLN A 47 6.08 -9.56 11.16
C GLN A 47 6.13 -8.05 11.28
N ALA A 48 6.19 -7.34 10.15
CA ALA A 48 6.21 -5.89 10.13
C ALA A 48 4.82 -5.28 10.34
N GLY A 49 3.76 -6.09 10.29
CA GLY A 49 2.41 -5.61 10.55
C GLY A 49 1.47 -5.61 9.37
N ALA A 50 1.88 -6.14 8.23
CA ALA A 50 1.03 -6.17 7.04
C ALA A 50 0.18 -7.44 7.00
N LYS A 51 -0.96 -7.34 6.33
CA LYS A 51 -1.74 -8.51 5.94
C LYS A 51 -1.21 -8.98 4.60
N VAL A 52 -0.85 -10.24 4.49
CA VAL A 52 -0.23 -10.80 3.29
C VAL A 52 -1.22 -11.69 2.55
N ILE A 53 -1.38 -11.45 1.26
CA ILE A 53 -2.19 -12.28 0.38
C ILE A 53 -1.26 -12.87 -0.67
N GLN A 54 -1.20 -14.19 -0.74
CA GLN A 54 -0.40 -14.86 -1.75
C GLN A 54 -1.24 -15.07 -3.00
N THR A 55 -0.70 -14.65 -4.14
CA THR A 55 -1.41 -14.66 -5.41
C THR A 55 -0.53 -15.21 -6.52
N ASP A 56 -1.12 -15.41 -7.70
CA ASP A 56 -0.34 -15.63 -8.91
C ASP A 56 0.13 -14.27 -9.46
N TRP A 57 0.79 -14.28 -10.60
CA TRP A 57 1.26 -13.05 -11.24
C TRP A 57 0.53 -12.83 -12.57
N PRO A 58 -0.61 -12.14 -12.56
CA PRO A 58 -1.34 -11.82 -13.80
C PRO A 58 -0.80 -10.60 -14.52
N GLY A 59 0.26 -9.97 -13.98
CA GLY A 59 0.80 -8.71 -14.46
C GLY A 59 0.65 -7.64 -13.41
N TYR A 60 1.38 -6.53 -13.57
CA TYR A 60 1.40 -5.47 -12.55
C TYR A 60 0.03 -4.79 -12.40
N GLY A 61 -0.57 -4.38 -13.51
CA GLY A 61 -1.86 -3.71 -13.48
C GLY A 61 -2.97 -4.56 -12.86
N PRO A 62 -3.18 -5.81 -13.33
CA PRO A 62 -4.17 -6.68 -12.71
C PRO A 62 -3.90 -6.97 -11.24
N GLN A 63 -2.63 -7.11 -10.84
CA GLN A 63 -2.29 -7.35 -9.44
C GLN A 63 -2.63 -6.14 -8.57
N GLN A 64 -2.35 -4.95 -9.07
CA GLN A 64 -2.69 -3.71 -8.41
C GLN A 64 -4.21 -3.57 -8.25
N GLN A 65 -4.97 -3.86 -9.30
CA GLN A 65 -6.43 -3.82 -9.26
C GLN A 65 -6.99 -4.83 -8.27
N ARG A 66 -6.37 -5.99 -8.18
CA ARG A 66 -6.78 -7.01 -7.20
C ARG A 66 -6.63 -6.47 -5.78
N GLY A 67 -5.52 -5.81 -5.49
CA GLY A 67 -5.29 -5.20 -4.19
C GLY A 67 -6.31 -4.10 -3.88
N ILE A 68 -6.60 -3.26 -4.87
CA ILE A 68 -7.58 -2.18 -4.71
C ILE A 68 -8.95 -2.78 -4.37
N ALA A 69 -9.32 -3.87 -5.03
CA ALA A 69 -10.61 -4.51 -4.77
C ALA A 69 -10.69 -5.13 -3.38
N MET A 70 -9.57 -5.53 -2.81
CA MET A 70 -9.51 -6.12 -1.47
C MET A 70 -9.48 -5.07 -0.36
N ALA A 71 -9.07 -3.86 -0.67
CA ALA A 71 -8.92 -2.80 0.33
C ALA A 71 -10.28 -2.39 0.88
N GLN A 72 -10.33 -2.13 2.19
CA GLN A 72 -11.56 -1.82 2.90
C GLN A 72 -11.65 -0.36 3.35
N SER A 73 -10.66 0.43 3.00
CA SER A 73 -10.60 1.83 3.41
C SER A 73 -11.20 2.76 2.36
N ASP A 74 -11.45 4.01 2.75
CA ASP A 74 -11.98 5.03 1.85
C ASP A 74 -10.95 5.42 0.78
N TRP A 75 -9.67 5.38 1.13
CA TRP A 75 -8.58 5.76 0.26
C TRP A 75 -7.63 4.60 0.08
N VAL A 76 -7.07 4.45 -1.11
CA VAL A 76 -6.13 3.38 -1.42
C VAL A 76 -4.89 3.99 -2.06
N LEU A 77 -3.73 3.66 -1.50
CA LEU A 77 -2.43 4.05 -2.03
C LEU A 77 -1.72 2.80 -2.53
N SER A 78 -1.21 2.83 -3.75
CA SER A 78 -0.43 1.73 -4.30
C SER A 78 1.05 2.08 -4.23
N LEU A 79 1.85 1.16 -3.71
CA LEU A 79 3.27 1.38 -3.45
C LEU A 79 4.05 0.15 -3.91
N ASP A 80 5.22 0.37 -4.52
CA ASP A 80 6.12 -0.74 -4.86
C ASP A 80 6.93 -1.13 -3.63
N ALA A 81 7.30 -2.41 -3.55
CA ALA A 81 7.95 -2.95 -2.36
C ALA A 81 9.32 -2.34 -2.07
N ASP A 82 9.96 -1.74 -3.07
CA ASP A 82 11.24 -1.07 -2.90
C ASP A 82 11.11 0.42 -2.59
N GLU A 83 9.90 0.92 -2.44
CA GLU A 83 9.63 2.32 -2.13
C GLU A 83 9.40 2.52 -0.65
N ARG A 84 9.57 3.78 -0.20
CA ARG A 84 9.36 4.17 1.20
C ARG A 84 8.54 5.45 1.23
N ILE A 85 7.67 5.54 2.22
CA ILE A 85 6.96 6.79 2.47
C ILE A 85 7.72 7.53 3.55
N ASN A 86 8.34 8.65 3.17
CA ASN A 86 9.04 9.48 4.14
C ASN A 86 8.06 10.42 4.85
N ALA A 87 8.56 11.19 5.83
CA ALA A 87 7.71 12.06 6.62
C ALA A 87 7.01 13.13 5.78
N ASP A 88 7.70 13.66 4.77
CA ASP A 88 7.12 14.69 3.90
C ASP A 88 5.99 14.11 3.06
N LEU A 89 6.19 12.94 2.50
CA LEU A 89 5.16 12.28 1.70
C LEU A 89 3.97 11.88 2.56
N GLN A 90 4.23 11.39 3.77
CA GLN A 90 3.16 11.07 4.70
C GLN A 90 2.28 12.28 4.97
N ALA A 91 2.92 13.43 5.23
CA ALA A 91 2.19 14.67 5.48
C ALA A 91 1.36 15.09 4.26
N GLU A 92 1.92 14.95 3.06
CA GLU A 92 1.19 15.26 1.84
C GLU A 92 -0.03 14.38 1.65
N ILE A 93 0.12 13.08 1.89
CA ILE A 93 -0.98 12.13 1.77
C ILE A 93 -2.09 12.47 2.75
N GLN A 94 -1.73 12.70 4.01
CA GLN A 94 -2.70 13.02 5.04
C GLN A 94 -3.41 14.34 4.76
N GLU A 95 -2.67 15.33 4.25
CA GLU A 95 -3.27 16.62 3.90
C GLU A 95 -4.22 16.49 2.73
N ALA A 96 -3.86 15.69 1.71
CA ALA A 96 -4.73 15.48 0.56
C ALA A 96 -6.07 14.84 0.98
N ILE A 97 -6.01 13.88 1.90
CA ILE A 97 -7.21 13.24 2.41
C ILE A 97 -8.07 14.24 3.18
N ARG A 98 -7.46 15.04 4.06
CA ARG A 98 -8.19 16.03 4.84
C ARG A 98 -8.81 17.11 3.97
N ALA A 99 -8.06 17.59 2.99
CA ALA A 99 -8.54 18.64 2.10
C ALA A 99 -9.76 18.19 1.31
N THR A 100 -9.73 16.95 0.82
CA THR A 100 -10.86 16.40 0.08
C THR A 100 -12.10 16.31 0.96
N LEU A 101 -11.95 15.90 2.21
CA LEU A 101 -13.07 15.81 3.14
C LEU A 101 -13.60 17.21 3.52
N ALA A 102 -12.69 18.16 3.73
CA ALA A 102 -13.08 19.51 4.10
C ALA A 102 -13.92 20.17 3.00
N ASP A 103 -13.65 19.83 1.76
CA ASP A 103 -14.42 20.38 0.62
C ASP A 103 -15.72 19.62 0.39
N GLY A 104 -16.00 18.62 1.23
CA GLY A 104 -17.21 17.82 1.08
C GLY A 104 -17.15 16.86 -0.08
N TYR A 105 -15.99 16.69 -0.66
CA TYR A 105 -15.78 15.82 -1.81
C TYR A 105 -15.12 14.53 -1.37
N ARG A 106 -15.65 13.41 -1.81
CA ARG A 106 -15.10 12.10 -1.44
C ARG A 106 -14.81 11.30 -2.68
N LEU A 107 -13.54 10.92 -2.83
CA LEU A 107 -13.14 9.97 -3.86
C LEU A 107 -13.19 8.58 -3.25
N PRO A 108 -13.76 7.61 -3.97
CA PRO A 108 -13.83 6.27 -3.41
C PRO A 108 -12.45 5.64 -3.26
N ARG A 109 -11.53 5.91 -4.19
CA ARG A 109 -10.21 5.31 -4.14
C ARG A 109 -9.19 6.12 -4.92
N ILE A 110 -7.92 6.01 -4.46
CA ILE A 110 -6.77 6.51 -5.20
C ILE A 110 -5.92 5.30 -5.53
N SER A 111 -5.67 5.04 -6.80
CA SER A 111 -4.98 3.83 -7.22
C SER A 111 -3.47 3.94 -7.14
N SER A 112 -2.91 5.14 -7.24
CA SER A 112 -1.45 5.32 -7.17
C SER A 112 -1.13 6.75 -6.83
N PHE A 113 -0.62 6.96 -5.62
CA PHE A 113 -0.20 8.28 -5.18
C PHE A 113 1.28 8.49 -5.41
N CYS A 114 2.08 7.43 -5.22
CA CYS A 114 3.52 7.52 -5.29
C CYS A 114 4.07 7.46 -6.71
N GLY A 115 3.24 7.22 -7.70
CA GLY A 115 3.67 7.18 -9.09
C GLY A 115 4.16 8.51 -9.63
N GLN A 116 4.13 9.54 -8.81
CA GLN A 116 4.53 10.88 -9.18
C GLN A 116 6.02 11.13 -8.95
N PHE A 117 6.72 10.27 -8.29
CA PHE A 117 8.13 10.46 -7.95
C PHE A 117 9.04 10.14 -9.07
#